data_eb69f2642801637458a32140d7113526
#
_entry.id   eb69f2642801637458a32140d7113526
#
_cell.length_a   1.000
_cell.length_b   1.000
_cell.length_c   1.000
_cell.angle_alpha   90.00
_cell.angle_beta   90.00
_cell.angle_gamma   90.00
#
_symmetry.space_group_name_H-M   'P 1'
#
loop_
_entity.id
_entity.type
_entity.pdbx_description
1 polymer ?
#
loop_
_entity_poly.entity_id
_entity_poly.type
_entity_poly.pdbx_seq_one_letter_code
_entity_poly.pdbx_strand_id
1 'polypeptide(L)'
;MEELTIRPKLFSFRVEAFSSENRTEGNGSLWKLELKQEIQVGLAAPINADTPFQAVVKIELLADASNENDLQQTASFKGEYVAKFNFPTEAAEAVINDLIDREPYQYVLVAQAFPLAMTHFRRELQATGFNGQQLPLGI
;
A
#
# COMPACT_ATOMS: atom_id res chain seq x y z
N MET A 1 27.82 -2.57 -6.99
CA MET A 1 27.59 -3.54 -5.91
C MET A 1 27.37 -2.92 -4.54
N GLU A 2 28.01 -1.79 -4.27
CA GLU A 2 27.77 -1.07 -3.03
C GLU A 2 26.31 -0.66 -2.85
N GLU A 3 25.64 -0.39 -3.95
CA GLU A 3 24.22 -0.03 -3.96
C GLU A 3 23.33 -1.07 -3.33
N LEU A 4 23.69 -2.35 -3.45
CA LEU A 4 22.91 -3.45 -2.90
C LEU A 4 23.06 -3.58 -1.39
N THR A 5 24.06 -2.91 -0.80
CA THR A 5 24.26 -2.95 0.65
C THR A 5 23.48 -1.85 1.36
N ILE A 6 23.07 -0.81 0.63
CA ILE A 6 22.28 0.29 1.21
C ILE A 6 20.81 -0.10 1.15
N ARG A 7 20.32 -0.68 2.22
CA ARG A 7 18.93 -1.10 2.32
C ARG A 7 18.24 -0.37 3.45
N PRO A 8 17.20 0.39 3.16
CA PRO A 8 16.42 1.00 4.23
C PRO A 8 15.62 -0.07 4.94
N LYS A 9 15.38 0.17 6.22
CA LYS A 9 14.58 -0.74 7.03
C LYS A 9 13.22 -0.13 7.29
N LEU A 10 12.20 -0.96 7.23
CA LEU A 10 10.84 -0.53 7.54
C LEU A 10 10.82 0.04 8.95
N PHE A 11 10.44 1.31 9.06
CA PHE A 11 10.35 2.03 10.32
C PHE A 11 8.91 2.06 10.83
N SER A 12 7.96 2.35 9.94
CA SER A 12 6.55 2.41 10.31
C SER A 12 5.67 2.07 9.13
N PHE A 13 4.54 1.47 9.44
CA PHE A 13 3.45 1.29 8.51
C PHE A 13 2.19 1.80 9.18
N ARG A 14 1.43 2.63 8.48
CA ARG A 14 0.25 3.25 9.05
C ARG A 14 -0.91 3.25 8.06
N VAL A 15 -2.09 2.94 8.58
CA VAL A 15 -3.34 3.18 7.87
C VAL A 15 -3.68 4.65 8.09
N GLU A 16 -3.64 5.45 7.03
CA GLU A 16 -3.96 6.87 7.14
C GLU A 16 -5.46 7.11 7.07
N ALA A 17 -6.14 6.35 6.21
CA ALA A 17 -7.58 6.49 6.07
C ALA A 17 -8.16 5.20 5.52
N PHE A 18 -9.34 4.88 5.94
CA PHE A 18 -10.14 3.83 5.35
C PHE A 18 -11.59 4.27 5.34
N SER A 19 -12.24 4.11 4.21
CA SER A 19 -13.67 4.40 4.09
C SER A 19 -14.35 3.31 3.27
N SER A 20 -15.61 3.07 3.58
CA SER A 20 -16.40 2.10 2.84
C SER A 20 -17.83 2.59 2.73
N GLU A 21 -18.44 2.24 1.63
CA GLU A 21 -19.85 2.48 1.40
C GLU A 21 -20.43 1.16 0.89
N ASN A 22 -21.32 0.58 1.70
CA ASN A 22 -21.87 -0.73 1.40
C ASN A 22 -23.40 -0.62 1.30
N ARG A 23 -23.90 -0.73 0.08
CA ARG A 23 -25.33 -0.70 -0.23
C ARG A 23 -25.85 -2.09 -0.59
N THR A 24 -25.27 -3.11 0.01
CA THR A 24 -25.64 -4.49 -0.26
C THR A 24 -26.35 -5.09 0.93
N GLU A 25 -27.09 -6.16 0.68
CA GLU A 25 -27.73 -6.91 1.76
C GLU A 25 -26.79 -7.95 2.40
N GLY A 26 -25.54 -7.99 1.98
CA GLY A 26 -24.51 -8.79 2.64
C GLY A 26 -24.45 -10.25 2.27
N ASN A 27 -25.33 -10.72 1.42
CA ASN A 27 -25.36 -12.12 1.00
C ASN A 27 -24.82 -12.26 -0.42
N GLY A 28 -23.50 -12.20 -0.52
CA GLY A 28 -22.89 -12.22 -1.82
C GLY A 28 -22.77 -13.59 -2.42
N SER A 29 -23.57 -13.91 -3.37
CA SER A 29 -23.38 -15.11 -4.16
C SER A 29 -22.65 -14.85 -5.47
N LEU A 30 -22.80 -13.69 -6.09
CA LEU A 30 -22.18 -13.40 -7.39
C LEU A 30 -21.72 -11.95 -7.42
N TRP A 31 -20.59 -11.69 -6.80
CA TRP A 31 -20.00 -10.36 -6.77
C TRP A 31 -18.86 -10.26 -7.78
N LYS A 32 -18.86 -9.17 -8.53
CA LYS A 32 -17.74 -8.78 -9.34
C LYS A 32 -16.96 -7.74 -8.54
N LEU A 33 -15.70 -8.04 -8.24
CA LEU A 33 -14.82 -7.17 -7.49
C LEU A 33 -13.73 -6.63 -8.40
N GLU A 34 -13.65 -5.31 -8.52
CA GLU A 34 -12.60 -4.65 -9.28
C GLU A 34 -11.68 -3.91 -8.31
N LEU A 35 -10.40 -4.22 -8.38
CA LEU A 35 -9.38 -3.58 -7.55
C LEU A 35 -8.57 -2.62 -8.41
N LYS A 36 -8.40 -1.40 -7.90
CA LYS A 36 -7.47 -0.42 -8.46
C LYS A 36 -6.46 -0.06 -7.39
N GLN A 37 -5.24 0.16 -7.80
CA GLN A 37 -4.17 0.54 -6.89
C GLN A 37 -3.37 1.69 -7.47
N GLU A 38 -2.95 2.59 -6.60
CA GLU A 38 -2.06 3.68 -6.96
C GLU A 38 -0.95 3.71 -5.93
N ILE A 39 0.30 3.66 -6.41
CA ILE A 39 1.47 3.56 -5.56
C ILE A 39 2.44 4.67 -5.92
N GLN A 40 2.91 5.39 -4.90
CA GLN A 40 3.89 6.45 -5.05
C GLN A 40 5.05 6.18 -4.13
N VAL A 41 6.26 6.37 -4.63
CA VAL A 41 7.48 6.25 -3.83
C VAL A 41 8.18 7.60 -3.83
N GLY A 42 8.52 8.09 -2.68
CA GLY A 42 9.21 9.35 -2.52
C GLY A 42 10.29 9.29 -1.46
N LEU A 43 10.98 10.39 -1.31
CA LEU A 43 12.06 10.54 -0.33
C LEU A 43 11.73 11.70 0.59
N ALA A 44 11.83 11.47 1.89
CA ALA A 44 11.68 12.51 2.89
C ALA A 44 13.05 12.88 3.44
N ALA A 45 13.38 14.16 3.33
CA ALA A 45 14.63 14.68 3.89
C ALA A 45 14.55 14.71 5.43
N PRO A 46 15.69 14.53 6.13
CA PRO A 46 15.69 14.61 7.57
C PRO A 46 15.32 16.01 8.06
N ILE A 47 14.58 16.05 9.17
CA ILE A 47 14.18 17.32 9.79
C ILE A 47 15.37 17.95 10.50
N ASN A 48 16.26 17.13 11.05
CA ASN A 48 17.46 17.58 11.71
C ASN A 48 18.60 16.58 11.50
N ALA A 49 19.79 16.88 12.02
CA ALA A 49 20.98 16.05 11.80
C ALA A 49 20.89 14.65 12.41
N ASP A 50 20.00 14.46 13.39
CA ASP A 50 19.88 13.18 14.08
C ASP A 50 18.86 12.24 13.45
N THR A 51 18.08 12.74 12.47
CA THR A 51 17.07 11.91 11.79
C THR A 51 17.62 11.40 10.46
N PRO A 52 17.32 10.16 10.10
CA PRO A 52 17.75 9.62 8.82
C PRO A 52 16.88 10.11 7.66
N PHE A 53 17.40 9.98 6.44
CA PHE A 53 16.55 10.03 5.27
C PHE A 53 15.56 8.88 5.31
N GLN A 54 14.35 9.10 4.82
CA GLN A 54 13.33 8.09 4.78
C GLN A 54 12.81 7.94 3.34
N ALA A 55 12.65 6.69 2.94
CA ALA A 55 11.83 6.39 1.77
C ALA A 55 10.39 6.30 2.25
N VAL A 56 9.48 6.91 1.48
CA VAL A 56 8.06 6.93 1.81
C VAL A 56 7.30 6.24 0.67
N VAL A 57 6.56 5.20 1.00
CA VAL A 57 5.72 4.49 0.05
C VAL A 57 4.27 4.77 0.42
N LYS A 58 3.55 5.41 -0.49
CA LYS A 58 2.12 5.68 -0.33
C LYS A 58 1.35 4.72 -1.22
N ILE A 59 0.38 4.05 -0.65
CA ILE A 59 -0.45 3.07 -1.35
C ILE A 59 -1.91 3.45 -1.17
N GLU A 60 -2.61 3.59 -2.28
CA GLU A 60 -4.05 3.75 -2.29
C GLU A 60 -4.67 2.52 -2.92
N LEU A 61 -5.61 1.91 -2.22
CA LEU A 61 -6.35 0.75 -2.69
C LEU A 61 -7.82 1.12 -2.81
N LEU A 62 -8.39 0.82 -3.97
CA LEU A 62 -9.79 1.05 -4.25
C LEU A 62 -10.39 -0.25 -4.72
N ALA A 63 -11.52 -0.63 -4.14
CA ALA A 63 -12.25 -1.81 -4.59
C ALA A 63 -13.70 -1.44 -4.80
N ASP A 64 -14.23 -1.84 -5.95
CA ASP A 64 -15.63 -1.67 -6.27
C ASP A 64 -16.24 -3.05 -6.47
N ALA A 65 -17.31 -3.32 -5.72
CA ALA A 65 -18.04 -4.56 -5.82
C ALA A 65 -19.42 -4.29 -6.40
N SER A 66 -19.85 -5.13 -7.33
CA SER A 66 -21.17 -5.06 -7.90
C SER A 66 -21.77 -6.46 -7.97
N ASN A 67 -23.10 -6.53 -7.82
CA ASN A 67 -23.83 -7.77 -7.92
C ASN A 67 -24.25 -7.95 -9.37
N GLU A 68 -23.87 -9.08 -9.98
CA GLU A 68 -24.21 -9.35 -11.39
C GLU A 68 -25.71 -9.47 -11.64
N ASN A 69 -26.47 -9.88 -10.62
CA ASN A 69 -27.92 -10.05 -10.73
C ASN A 69 -28.71 -8.80 -10.32
N ASP A 70 -28.10 -7.85 -9.63
CA ASP A 70 -28.74 -6.64 -9.18
C ASP A 70 -27.74 -5.50 -9.17
N LEU A 71 -27.74 -4.71 -10.24
CA LEU A 71 -26.78 -3.62 -10.42
C LEU A 71 -26.95 -2.46 -9.43
N GLN A 72 -28.05 -2.44 -8.66
CA GLN A 72 -28.25 -1.43 -7.64
C GLN A 72 -27.50 -1.78 -6.35
N GLN A 73 -27.13 -3.04 -6.17
CA GLN A 73 -26.35 -3.45 -5.02
C GLN A 73 -24.87 -3.26 -5.32
N THR A 74 -24.29 -2.25 -4.70
CA THR A 74 -22.88 -1.90 -4.90
C THR A 74 -22.21 -1.68 -3.56
N ALA A 75 -20.91 -1.86 -3.55
CA ALA A 75 -20.08 -1.49 -2.41
C ALA A 75 -18.77 -0.92 -2.93
N SER A 76 -18.24 0.05 -2.22
CA SER A 76 -16.95 0.63 -2.54
C SER A 76 -16.10 0.74 -1.29
N PHE A 77 -14.80 0.56 -1.47
CA PHE A 77 -13.83 0.58 -0.37
C PHE A 77 -12.62 1.37 -0.82
N LYS A 78 -12.11 2.21 0.08
CA LYS A 78 -10.91 2.97 -0.18
C LYS A 78 -9.99 2.92 1.03
N GLY A 79 -8.75 2.48 0.82
CA GLY A 79 -7.73 2.47 1.86
C GLY A 79 -6.55 3.30 1.44
N GLU A 80 -6.01 4.09 2.36
CA GLU A 80 -4.82 4.88 2.16
C GLU A 80 -3.79 4.50 3.20
N TYR A 81 -2.59 4.15 2.74
CA TYR A 81 -1.53 3.58 3.57
C TYR A 81 -0.21 4.27 3.32
N VAL A 82 0.58 4.39 4.37
CA VAL A 82 1.93 4.97 4.28
C VAL A 82 2.91 4.07 5.00
N ALA A 83 3.94 3.64 4.28
CA ALA A 83 5.08 2.94 4.85
C ALA A 83 6.30 3.86 4.80
N LYS A 84 7.06 3.92 5.87
CA LYS A 84 8.30 4.68 5.94
C LYS A 84 9.46 3.74 6.23
N PHE A 85 10.54 3.93 5.49
CA PHE A 85 11.75 3.14 5.61
C PHE A 85 12.91 4.06 5.97
N ASN A 86 13.65 3.73 7.02
CA ASN A 86 14.82 4.51 7.40
C ASN A 86 16.07 4.01 6.67
N PHE A 87 16.77 4.93 6.02
CA PHE A 87 18.09 4.64 5.47
C PHE A 87 19.13 4.64 6.59
N PRO A 88 20.23 3.90 6.39
CA PRO A 88 21.35 3.99 7.31
C PRO A 88 21.84 5.44 7.42
N THR A 89 22.22 5.87 8.62
CA THR A 89 22.65 7.26 8.86
C THR A 89 23.93 7.60 8.13
N GLU A 90 24.77 6.61 7.83
CA GLU A 90 26.02 6.80 7.09
C GLU A 90 25.82 6.88 5.57
N ALA A 91 24.61 6.66 5.08
CA ALA A 91 24.35 6.70 3.64
C ALA A 91 24.37 8.14 3.13
N ALA A 92 25.10 8.36 2.03
CA ALA A 92 25.21 9.70 1.45
C ALA A 92 23.91 10.06 0.68
N GLU A 93 23.51 11.31 0.80
CA GLU A 93 22.29 11.81 0.13
C GLU A 93 22.31 11.56 -1.38
N ALA A 94 23.45 11.79 -2.03
CA ALA A 94 23.56 11.61 -3.49
C ALA A 94 23.31 10.15 -3.88
N VAL A 95 23.79 9.20 -3.08
CA VAL A 95 23.59 7.78 -3.33
C VAL A 95 22.12 7.40 -3.12
N ILE A 96 21.51 7.92 -2.05
CA ILE A 96 20.11 7.67 -1.74
C ILE A 96 19.21 8.19 -2.87
N ASN A 97 19.46 9.41 -3.35
CA ASN A 97 18.70 10.00 -4.45
C ASN A 97 18.81 9.17 -5.73
N ASP A 98 20.00 8.69 -6.03
CA ASP A 98 20.22 7.84 -7.20
C ASP A 98 19.46 6.51 -7.10
N LEU A 99 19.52 5.88 -5.93
CA LEU A 99 18.83 4.61 -5.71
C LEU A 99 17.31 4.73 -5.78
N ILE A 100 16.75 5.77 -5.18
CA ILE A 100 15.30 5.93 -5.11
C ILE A 100 14.68 6.19 -6.49
N ASP A 101 15.48 6.68 -7.44
CA ASP A 101 15.02 6.91 -8.81
C ASP A 101 14.99 5.63 -9.65
N ARG A 102 15.55 4.53 -9.15
CA ARG A 102 15.60 3.27 -9.89
C ARG A 102 14.37 2.41 -9.62
N GLU A 103 13.67 2.03 -10.68
CA GLU A 103 12.46 1.22 -10.57
C GLU A 103 12.67 -0.10 -9.82
N PRO A 104 13.74 -0.88 -10.08
CA PRO A 104 13.93 -2.12 -9.33
C PRO A 104 14.09 -1.90 -7.83
N TYR A 105 14.69 -0.78 -7.44
CA TYR A 105 14.86 -0.43 -6.04
C TYR A 105 13.52 -0.05 -5.41
N GLN A 106 12.73 0.75 -6.11
CA GLN A 106 11.39 1.11 -5.67
C GLN A 106 10.51 -0.12 -5.50
N TYR A 107 10.64 -1.07 -6.41
CA TYR A 107 9.87 -2.31 -6.35
C TYR A 107 10.15 -3.08 -5.06
N VAL A 108 11.41 -3.13 -4.60
CA VAL A 108 11.76 -3.82 -3.36
C VAL A 108 11.05 -3.20 -2.16
N LEU A 109 10.95 -1.88 -2.12
CA LEU A 109 10.25 -1.16 -1.06
C LEU A 109 8.75 -1.44 -1.11
N VAL A 110 8.18 -1.35 -2.29
CA VAL A 110 6.74 -1.60 -2.49
C VAL A 110 6.41 -3.06 -2.15
N ALA A 111 7.27 -4.00 -2.51
CA ALA A 111 7.06 -5.42 -2.22
C ALA A 111 7.01 -5.71 -0.72
N GLN A 112 7.64 -4.88 0.11
CA GLN A 112 7.55 -5.00 1.56
C GLN A 112 6.30 -4.33 2.12
N ALA A 113 5.89 -3.22 1.56
CA ALA A 113 4.77 -2.42 2.07
C ALA A 113 3.41 -2.94 1.59
N PHE A 114 3.34 -3.39 0.36
CA PHE A 114 2.07 -3.77 -0.27
C PHE A 114 1.33 -4.89 0.46
N PRO A 115 2.00 -5.99 0.89
CA PRO A 115 1.30 -7.04 1.62
C PRO A 115 0.68 -6.57 2.93
N LEU A 116 1.30 -5.57 3.59
CA LEU A 116 0.76 -5.01 4.82
C LEU A 116 -0.53 -4.23 4.53
N ALA A 117 -0.51 -3.42 3.48
CA ALA A 117 -1.70 -2.67 3.06
C ALA A 117 -2.82 -3.64 2.64
N MET A 118 -2.49 -4.62 1.83
CA MET A 118 -3.48 -5.57 1.33
C MET A 118 -4.06 -6.43 2.45
N THR A 119 -3.26 -6.79 3.45
CA THR A 119 -3.76 -7.56 4.59
C THR A 119 -4.83 -6.77 5.35
N HIS A 120 -4.59 -5.49 5.62
CA HIS A 120 -5.59 -4.64 6.27
C HIS A 120 -6.82 -4.48 5.40
N PHE A 121 -6.61 -4.19 4.13
CA PHE A 121 -7.71 -3.95 3.18
C PHE A 121 -8.63 -5.18 3.07
N ARG A 122 -8.04 -6.36 2.95
CA ARG A 122 -8.82 -7.61 2.90
C ARG A 122 -9.62 -7.86 4.16
N ARG A 123 -9.05 -7.56 5.32
CA ARG A 123 -9.77 -7.71 6.60
C ARG A 123 -10.99 -6.80 6.66
N GLU A 124 -10.85 -5.58 6.17
CA GLU A 124 -11.97 -4.65 6.15
C GLU A 124 -13.08 -5.12 5.19
N LEU A 125 -12.70 -5.65 4.03
CA LEU A 125 -13.67 -6.21 3.11
C LEU A 125 -14.39 -7.43 3.74
N GLN A 126 -13.64 -8.31 4.39
CA GLN A 126 -14.22 -9.47 5.05
C GLN A 126 -15.17 -9.07 6.18
N ALA A 127 -14.84 -8.01 6.91
CA ALA A 127 -15.69 -7.49 7.97
C ALA A 127 -17.04 -7.01 7.47
N THR A 128 -17.12 -6.62 6.20
CA THR A 128 -18.37 -6.18 5.56
C THR A 128 -19.05 -7.29 4.76
N GLY A 129 -18.55 -8.50 4.82
CA GLY A 129 -19.17 -9.65 4.17
C GLY A 129 -18.60 -10.07 2.83
N PHE A 130 -17.53 -9.41 2.37
CA PHE A 130 -16.92 -9.74 1.08
C PHE A 130 -15.77 -10.71 1.24
N ASN A 131 -15.58 -11.58 0.24
CA ASN A 131 -14.48 -12.54 0.24
C ASN A 131 -13.19 -11.87 -0.23
N GLY A 132 -12.31 -11.57 0.72
CA GLY A 132 -11.02 -10.95 0.43
C GLY A 132 -10.01 -11.87 -0.24
N GLN A 133 -10.31 -13.15 -0.39
CA GLN A 133 -9.38 -14.09 -1.03
C GLN A 133 -9.19 -13.83 -2.52
N GLN A 134 -10.08 -13.08 -3.14
CA GLN A 134 -9.95 -12.70 -4.53
C GLN A 134 -8.90 -11.61 -4.76
N LEU A 135 -8.43 -10.97 -3.68
CA LEU A 135 -7.45 -9.90 -3.77
C LEU A 135 -6.04 -10.46 -3.64
N PRO A 136 -5.06 -9.94 -4.41
CA PRO A 136 -3.69 -10.40 -4.31
C PRO A 136 -3.04 -9.98 -2.99
N LEU A 137 -2.07 -10.78 -2.52
CA LEU A 137 -1.27 -10.43 -1.36
C LEU A 137 0.03 -9.72 -1.74
N GLY A 138 0.37 -9.70 -3.02
CA GLY A 138 1.55 -9.04 -3.52
C GLY A 138 1.29 -8.39 -4.87
N ILE A 139 2.23 -7.63 -5.31
CA ILE A 139 2.15 -6.96 -6.61
C ILE A 139 2.73 -7.81 -7.72
#